data_8cfd7ed0367bd36b745c353189d4172c
#
_entry.id   8cfd7ed0367bd36b745c353189d4172c
#
_cell.length_a   1.000
_cell.length_b   1.000
_cell.length_c   1.000
_cell.angle_alpha   90.00
_cell.angle_beta   90.00
_cell.angle_gamma   90.00
#
_symmetry.space_group_name_H-M   'P 1'
#
loop_
_entity.id
_entity.type
_entity.pdbx_description
1 polymer ?
#
loop_
_entity_poly.entity_id
_entity_poly.type
_entity_poly.pdbx_seq_one_letter_code
_entity_poly.pdbx_strand_id
1 'polypeptide(L)'
;TAFAASVDESRPTLTGADVSVSGIAAKFATTDGFRLAVTQVQLEQEFGEQSRVIIPASRLGRLAKVVALGEQDSRVDMLFTNNWALFTVQCSEKSALSIVEVEMSLIDAKFPDYNAIIPKRSDIGIRVVRDELKKALRVTGLYARDNANIVTFAIGHGQLKLLAKSFETGDCSVEVELRECDSAEHLSIAFNFKLLADYLDRADSELYMQFTKATRPAKISSAYSRDDSSFYIIMPMQPK
;
A
#
# COMPACT_ATOMS: atom_id res chain seq x y z
N THR A 1 -0.54 4.44 -4.05
CA THR A 1 0.41 4.53 -2.91
C THR A 1 0.08 5.67 -1.94
N ALA A 2 -0.39 6.84 -2.39
CA ALA A 2 -0.57 8.05 -1.57
C ALA A 2 -1.30 7.86 -0.21
N PHE A 3 -2.17 6.85 -0.09
CA PHE A 3 -2.93 6.53 1.13
C PHE A 3 -2.05 6.08 2.32
N ALA A 4 -0.83 5.61 2.06
CA ALA A 4 0.07 5.11 3.09
C ALA A 4 1.02 6.20 3.63
N ALA A 5 0.97 7.42 3.11
CA ALA A 5 1.74 8.54 3.61
C ALA A 5 1.24 8.99 5.00
N SER A 6 2.15 9.56 5.78
CA SER A 6 1.82 10.19 7.06
C SER A 6 0.96 11.43 6.85
N VAL A 7 0.06 11.69 7.79
CA VAL A 7 -0.65 12.98 7.90
C VAL A 7 -0.01 13.89 8.95
N ASP A 8 1.04 13.43 9.60
CA ASP A 8 1.75 14.15 10.66
C ASP A 8 2.76 15.13 10.06
N GLU A 9 2.43 16.41 10.06
CA GLU A 9 3.27 17.49 9.52
C GLU A 9 4.58 17.71 10.30
N SER A 10 4.71 17.15 11.51
CA SER A 10 5.97 17.18 12.26
C SER A 10 7.07 16.33 11.59
N ARG A 11 6.68 15.44 10.67
CA ARG A 11 7.55 14.59 9.86
C ARG A 11 7.33 14.84 8.36
N PRO A 12 7.73 16.00 7.82
CA PRO A 12 7.39 16.43 6.46
C PRO A 12 7.78 15.41 5.38
N THR A 13 8.91 14.74 5.58
CA THR A 13 9.40 13.71 4.63
C THR A 13 8.38 12.58 4.44
N LEU A 14 7.71 12.16 5.50
CA LEU A 14 6.74 11.06 5.46
C LEU A 14 5.36 11.49 4.94
N THR A 15 5.09 12.79 4.84
CA THR A 15 3.86 13.30 4.20
C THR A 15 3.96 13.27 2.67
N GLY A 16 5.14 12.99 2.14
CA GLY A 16 5.42 12.88 0.71
C GLY A 16 5.46 11.45 0.21
N ALA A 17 5.44 11.35 -1.11
CA ALA A 17 5.77 10.14 -1.85
C ALA A 17 7.16 10.27 -2.45
N ASP A 18 8.02 9.31 -2.20
CA ASP A 18 9.30 9.14 -2.89
C ASP A 18 9.02 8.66 -4.31
N VAL A 19 9.36 9.47 -5.28
CA VAL A 19 9.19 9.15 -6.70
C VAL A 19 10.56 9.03 -7.34
N SER A 20 10.90 7.84 -7.80
CA SER A 20 12.16 7.59 -8.50
C SER A 20 11.89 7.10 -9.91
N VAL A 21 12.53 7.72 -10.88
CA VAL A 21 12.41 7.38 -12.30
C VAL A 21 13.78 7.00 -12.84
N SER A 22 13.84 5.86 -13.53
CA SER A 22 15.06 5.37 -14.15
C SER A 22 14.72 4.55 -15.39
N GLY A 23 15.26 4.92 -16.54
CA GLY A 23 14.93 4.29 -17.82
C GLY A 23 13.42 4.36 -18.10
N ILE A 24 12.80 3.22 -18.29
CA ILE A 24 11.34 3.09 -18.55
C ILE A 24 10.52 2.77 -17.31
N ALA A 25 11.06 2.95 -16.10
CA ALA A 25 10.36 2.63 -14.87
C ALA A 25 10.22 3.85 -13.95
N ALA A 26 9.02 4.10 -13.48
CA ALA A 26 8.73 5.06 -12.41
C ALA A 26 8.23 4.33 -11.18
N LYS A 27 8.87 4.53 -10.02
CA LYS A 27 8.57 3.89 -8.76
C LYS A 27 8.09 4.92 -7.75
N PHE A 28 6.98 4.64 -7.11
CA PHE A 28 6.34 5.47 -6.10
C PHE A 28 6.33 4.73 -4.78
N ALA A 29 6.81 5.35 -3.71
CA ALA A 29 6.79 4.78 -2.37
C ALA A 29 6.27 5.79 -1.35
N THR A 30 5.39 5.36 -0.45
CA THR A 30 4.88 6.16 0.68
C THR A 30 4.86 5.35 1.94
N THR A 31 5.16 5.99 3.07
CA THR A 31 5.15 5.33 4.39
C THR A 31 4.77 6.31 5.49
N ASP A 32 4.17 5.81 6.56
CA ASP A 32 3.93 6.54 7.82
C ASP A 32 4.81 6.01 8.98
N GLY A 33 5.67 5.01 8.68
CA GLY A 33 6.52 4.33 9.65
C GLY A 33 5.92 3.00 10.17
N PHE A 34 4.62 2.76 9.96
CA PHE A 34 3.93 1.53 10.34
C PHE A 34 3.52 0.68 9.14
N ARG A 35 3.47 1.29 7.98
CA ARG A 35 3.17 0.67 6.69
C ARG A 35 3.99 1.31 5.58
N LEU A 36 4.16 0.61 4.48
CA LEU A 36 4.80 1.09 3.26
C LEU A 36 3.99 0.60 2.06
N ALA A 37 3.66 1.50 1.17
CA ALA A 37 3.08 1.14 -0.12
C ALA A 37 4.05 1.50 -1.23
N VAL A 38 4.36 0.53 -2.09
CA VAL A 38 5.22 0.70 -3.25
C VAL A 38 4.45 0.31 -4.49
N THR A 39 4.55 1.14 -5.53
CA THR A 39 4.03 0.83 -6.87
C THR A 39 5.05 1.25 -7.90
N GLN A 40 5.33 0.38 -8.85
CA GLN A 40 6.14 0.67 -10.02
C GLN A 40 5.25 0.62 -11.24
N VAL A 41 5.40 1.61 -12.10
CA VAL A 41 4.74 1.67 -13.40
C VAL A 41 5.78 1.70 -14.51
N GLN A 42 5.44 1.11 -15.65
CA GLN A 42 6.27 1.17 -16.84
C GLN A 42 5.88 2.41 -17.66
N LEU A 43 6.86 3.18 -18.07
CA LEU A 43 6.70 4.36 -18.90
C LEU A 43 6.71 3.95 -20.37
N GLU A 44 5.98 4.68 -21.19
CA GLU A 44 5.98 4.48 -22.66
C GLU A 44 7.31 4.93 -23.32
N GLN A 45 7.97 5.91 -22.70
CA GLN A 45 9.23 6.45 -23.19
C GLN A 45 10.27 6.44 -22.08
N GLU A 46 11.53 6.31 -22.50
CA GLU A 46 12.66 6.37 -21.58
C GLU A 46 12.80 7.79 -20.98
N PHE A 47 12.92 7.84 -19.66
CA PHE A 47 13.22 9.09 -18.95
C PHE A 47 14.73 9.35 -19.06
N GLY A 48 15.10 10.53 -19.59
CA GLY A 48 16.47 10.79 -20.03
C GLY A 48 17.52 10.72 -18.94
N GLU A 49 17.22 11.16 -17.72
CA GLU A 49 18.13 11.11 -16.58
C GLU A 49 17.44 10.45 -15.37
N GLN A 50 18.21 9.68 -14.60
CA GLN A 50 17.70 9.15 -13.34
C GLN A 50 17.31 10.30 -12.41
N SER A 51 16.08 10.33 -11.98
CA SER A 51 15.55 11.37 -11.10
C SER A 51 14.92 10.74 -9.86
N ARG A 52 15.09 11.42 -8.72
CA ARG A 52 14.42 11.05 -7.47
C ARG A 52 13.96 12.31 -6.75
N VAL A 53 12.65 12.40 -6.51
CA VAL A 53 12.01 13.57 -5.91
C VAL A 53 11.00 13.14 -4.86
N ILE A 54 10.67 14.03 -3.92
CA ILE A 54 9.60 13.78 -2.94
C ILE A 54 8.44 14.72 -3.26
N ILE A 55 7.30 14.14 -3.63
CA ILE A 55 6.08 14.88 -3.97
C ILE A 55 5.09 14.76 -2.81
N PRO A 56 4.46 15.86 -2.33
CA PRO A 56 3.43 15.75 -1.31
C PRO A 56 2.32 14.77 -1.70
N ALA A 57 2.12 13.72 -0.89
CA ALA A 57 1.19 12.63 -1.21
C ALA A 57 -0.26 13.09 -1.40
N SER A 58 -0.67 14.13 -0.66
CA SER A 58 -1.99 14.75 -0.81
C SER A 58 -2.19 15.35 -2.22
N ARG A 59 -1.14 15.90 -2.82
CA ARG A 59 -1.17 16.47 -4.18
C ARG A 59 -1.21 15.38 -5.23
N LEU A 60 -0.43 14.29 -5.05
CA LEU A 60 -0.54 13.10 -5.92
C LEU A 60 -1.93 12.48 -5.87
N GLY A 61 -2.57 12.45 -4.69
CA GLY A 61 -3.95 12.01 -4.56
C GLY A 61 -4.95 12.88 -5.32
N ARG A 62 -4.69 14.19 -5.45
CA ARG A 62 -5.48 15.10 -6.29
C ARG A 62 -5.22 14.87 -7.78
N LEU A 63 -3.95 14.71 -8.16
CA LEU A 63 -3.59 14.36 -9.54
C LEU A 63 -4.29 13.08 -10.01
N ALA A 64 -4.32 12.04 -9.18
CA ALA A 64 -5.02 10.80 -9.50
C ALA A 64 -6.52 11.03 -9.79
N LYS A 65 -7.17 11.98 -9.10
CA LYS A 65 -8.56 12.36 -9.40
C LYS A 65 -8.68 13.11 -10.73
N VAL A 66 -7.71 13.97 -11.06
CA VAL A 66 -7.67 14.66 -12.35
C VAL A 66 -7.50 13.65 -13.49
N VAL A 67 -6.56 12.71 -13.35
CA VAL A 67 -6.34 11.64 -14.33
C VAL A 67 -7.59 10.77 -14.49
N ALA A 68 -8.32 10.49 -13.40
CA ALA A 68 -9.56 9.72 -13.46
C ALA A 68 -10.74 10.45 -14.12
N LEU A 69 -10.67 11.77 -14.33
CA LEU A 69 -11.65 12.52 -15.14
C LEU A 69 -11.39 12.36 -16.65
N GLY A 70 -10.17 11.97 -17.04
CA GLY A 70 -9.86 11.53 -18.39
C GLY A 70 -10.40 10.12 -18.63
N GLU A 71 -10.56 9.76 -19.91
CA GLU A 71 -10.90 8.39 -20.28
C GLU A 71 -9.67 7.45 -20.13
N GLN A 72 -9.87 6.15 -20.30
CA GLN A 72 -8.85 5.11 -20.09
C GLN A 72 -7.54 5.31 -20.88
N ASP A 73 -7.59 6.09 -21.97
CA ASP A 73 -6.44 6.35 -22.86
C ASP A 73 -5.75 7.70 -22.56
N SER A 74 -6.01 8.33 -21.41
CA SER A 74 -5.35 9.57 -21.04
C SER A 74 -3.86 9.35 -20.77
N ARG A 75 -3.01 10.14 -21.44
CA ARG A 75 -1.58 10.14 -21.25
C ARG A 75 -1.16 11.16 -20.19
N VAL A 76 -0.16 10.83 -19.39
CA VAL A 76 0.40 11.71 -18.38
C VAL A 76 1.90 11.88 -18.65
N ASP A 77 2.29 13.09 -19.04
CA ASP A 77 3.69 13.46 -19.18
C ASP A 77 4.19 14.03 -17.86
N MET A 78 5.44 13.71 -17.48
CA MET A 78 6.06 14.15 -16.23
C MET A 78 7.34 14.92 -16.52
N LEU A 79 7.49 16.08 -15.85
CA LEU A 79 8.72 16.87 -15.87
C LEU A 79 9.10 17.18 -14.43
N PHE A 80 10.36 16.89 -14.06
CA PHE A 80 10.90 17.21 -12.75
C PHE A 80 12.00 18.27 -12.84
N THR A 81 11.97 19.19 -11.91
CA THR A 81 13.04 20.16 -11.64
C THR A 81 13.52 19.98 -10.20
N ASN A 82 14.42 20.82 -9.74
CA ASN A 82 14.91 20.77 -8.36
C ASN A 82 13.82 21.12 -7.32
N ASN A 83 12.83 21.95 -7.69
CA ASN A 83 11.89 22.54 -6.73
C ASN A 83 10.43 22.18 -7.02
N TRP A 84 10.10 21.74 -8.22
CA TRP A 84 8.73 21.44 -8.61
C TRP A 84 8.66 20.27 -9.61
N ALA A 85 7.48 19.65 -9.67
CA ALA A 85 7.11 18.67 -10.66
C ALA A 85 5.90 19.18 -11.45
N LEU A 86 5.94 19.04 -12.78
CA LEU A 86 4.81 19.29 -13.68
C LEU A 86 4.28 17.97 -14.22
N PHE A 87 2.97 17.81 -14.13
CA PHE A 87 2.24 16.70 -14.74
C PHE A 87 1.30 17.28 -15.78
N THR A 88 1.46 16.88 -17.02
CA THR A 88 0.58 17.28 -18.13
C THR A 88 -0.30 16.08 -18.48
N VAL A 89 -1.59 16.17 -18.14
CA VAL A 89 -2.60 15.16 -18.45
C VAL A 89 -3.24 15.50 -19.78
N GLN A 90 -2.99 14.68 -20.79
CA GLN A 90 -3.64 14.77 -22.08
C GLN A 90 -4.91 13.93 -22.02
N CYS A 91 -6.06 14.61 -22.05
CA CYS A 91 -7.35 13.94 -22.02
C CYS A 91 -7.70 13.42 -23.43
N SER A 92 -8.54 12.39 -23.50
CA SER A 92 -8.99 11.86 -24.78
C SER A 92 -9.82 12.89 -25.58
N GLU A 93 -9.91 12.73 -26.90
CA GLU A 93 -10.68 13.62 -27.79
C GLU A 93 -12.17 13.72 -27.42
N LYS A 94 -12.69 12.78 -26.65
CA LYS A 94 -14.09 12.76 -26.19
C LYS A 94 -14.29 13.55 -24.90
N SER A 95 -13.22 13.94 -24.22
CA SER A 95 -13.30 14.74 -23.00
C SER A 95 -13.60 16.20 -23.31
N ALA A 96 -14.35 16.87 -22.43
CA ALA A 96 -14.54 18.32 -22.50
C ALA A 96 -13.24 19.10 -22.20
N LEU A 97 -12.23 18.43 -21.65
CA LEU A 97 -10.90 18.97 -21.34
C LEU A 97 -9.89 18.37 -22.32
N SER A 98 -9.06 19.20 -22.92
CA SER A 98 -8.01 18.74 -23.85
C SER A 98 -6.71 18.43 -23.09
N ILE A 99 -6.26 19.37 -22.27
CA ILE A 99 -5.02 19.28 -21.51
C ILE A 99 -5.27 19.86 -20.12
N VAL A 100 -4.74 19.18 -19.11
CA VAL A 100 -4.69 19.69 -17.72
C VAL A 100 -3.26 19.66 -17.23
N GLU A 101 -2.74 20.80 -16.84
CA GLU A 101 -1.40 20.92 -16.24
C GLU A 101 -1.52 21.06 -14.73
N VAL A 102 -0.74 20.28 -14.01
CA VAL A 102 -0.70 20.27 -12.54
C VAL A 102 0.74 20.45 -12.09
N GLU A 103 1.05 21.62 -11.57
CA GLU A 103 2.35 21.91 -10.97
C GLU A 103 2.32 21.65 -9.46
N MET A 104 3.37 21.05 -8.94
CA MET A 104 3.51 20.70 -7.52
C MET A 104 4.91 21.06 -7.01
N SER A 105 4.98 21.84 -5.92
CA SER A 105 6.24 22.02 -5.20
C SER A 105 6.70 20.72 -4.58
N LEU A 106 7.99 20.44 -4.65
CA LEU A 106 8.64 19.28 -4.08
C LEU A 106 8.93 19.50 -2.59
N ILE A 107 9.13 18.40 -1.85
CA ILE A 107 9.63 18.44 -0.48
C ILE A 107 11.14 18.29 -0.55
N ASP A 108 11.87 19.33 -0.12
CA ASP A 108 13.32 19.31 -0.03
C ASP A 108 13.75 18.56 1.24
N ALA A 109 13.86 17.24 1.12
CA ALA A 109 14.27 16.35 2.21
C ALA A 109 14.80 15.03 1.65
N LYS A 110 15.38 14.19 2.53
CA LYS A 110 15.81 12.85 2.18
C LYS A 110 14.79 11.83 2.65
N PHE A 111 14.19 11.08 1.73
CA PHE A 111 13.27 9.99 2.08
C PHE A 111 14.01 8.85 2.80
N PRO A 112 13.42 8.24 3.84
CA PRO A 112 14.04 7.12 4.54
C PRO A 112 14.33 5.93 3.61
N ASP A 113 15.41 5.20 3.89
CA ASP A 113 15.68 3.95 3.19
C ASP A 113 14.72 2.86 3.69
N TYR A 114 13.71 2.57 2.88
CA TYR A 114 12.72 1.54 3.17
C TYR A 114 13.11 0.14 2.67
N ASN A 115 14.21 0.00 1.92
CA ASN A 115 14.61 -1.30 1.39
C ASN A 115 14.95 -2.31 2.51
N ALA A 116 15.43 -1.81 3.65
CA ALA A 116 15.79 -2.63 4.80
C ALA A 116 14.59 -3.34 5.46
N ILE A 117 13.37 -2.81 5.31
CA ILE A 117 12.15 -3.39 5.90
C ILE A 117 11.43 -4.36 4.97
N ILE A 118 11.79 -4.41 3.69
CA ILE A 118 11.16 -5.31 2.71
C ILE A 118 11.65 -6.73 2.98
N PRO A 119 10.77 -7.70 3.29
CA PRO A 119 11.16 -9.09 3.46
C PRO A 119 11.75 -9.66 2.17
N LYS A 120 12.96 -10.22 2.26
CA LYS A 120 13.66 -10.83 1.12
C LYS A 120 13.24 -12.28 0.86
N ARG A 121 12.59 -12.91 1.83
CA ARG A 121 12.01 -14.27 1.76
C ARG A 121 10.81 -14.36 2.67
N SER A 122 9.96 -15.34 2.42
CA SER A 122 8.83 -15.68 3.29
C SER A 122 8.91 -17.15 3.67
N ASP A 123 8.46 -17.47 4.88
CA ASP A 123 8.35 -18.82 5.40
C ASP A 123 6.91 -19.35 5.23
N ILE A 124 5.93 -18.44 5.16
CA ILE A 124 4.51 -18.73 4.97
C ILE A 124 3.93 -17.78 3.93
N GLY A 125 3.30 -18.33 2.90
CA GLY A 125 2.50 -17.61 1.90
C GLY A 125 1.06 -18.09 1.92
N ILE A 126 0.11 -17.16 1.85
CA ILE A 126 -1.30 -17.47 1.73
C ILE A 126 -1.94 -16.66 0.61
N ARG A 127 -2.91 -17.27 -0.08
CA ARG A 127 -3.79 -16.56 -1.02
C ARG A 127 -5.18 -16.43 -0.43
N VAL A 128 -5.74 -15.23 -0.50
CA VAL A 128 -7.03 -14.90 0.08
C VAL A 128 -7.81 -13.95 -0.84
N VAL A 129 -9.13 -14.14 -0.88
CA VAL A 129 -10.03 -13.21 -1.58
C VAL A 129 -10.17 -11.93 -0.76
N ARG A 130 -9.86 -10.79 -1.38
CA ARG A 130 -9.90 -9.46 -0.75
C ARG A 130 -11.22 -9.20 -0.01
N ASP A 131 -12.35 -9.46 -0.65
CA ASP A 131 -13.66 -9.11 -0.10
C ASP A 131 -14.03 -9.98 1.11
N GLU A 132 -13.56 -11.23 1.15
CA GLU A 132 -13.74 -12.13 2.31
C GLU A 132 -12.89 -11.64 3.48
N LEU A 133 -11.62 -11.33 3.24
CA LEU A 133 -10.75 -10.75 4.25
C LEU A 133 -11.29 -9.40 4.78
N LYS A 134 -11.80 -8.55 3.89
CA LYS A 134 -12.39 -7.26 4.24
C LYS A 134 -13.65 -7.40 5.10
N LYS A 135 -14.52 -8.37 4.80
CA LYS A 135 -15.70 -8.68 5.62
C LYS A 135 -15.28 -9.17 7.02
N ALA A 136 -14.33 -10.10 7.09
CA ALA A 136 -13.80 -10.61 8.35
C ALA A 136 -13.17 -9.49 9.21
N LEU A 137 -12.37 -8.61 8.60
CA LEU A 137 -11.78 -7.45 9.28
C LEU A 137 -12.82 -6.44 9.77
N ARG A 138 -13.91 -6.25 9.04
CA ARG A 138 -15.02 -5.38 9.52
C ARG A 138 -15.64 -5.92 10.78
N VAL A 139 -15.89 -7.23 10.86
CA VAL A 139 -16.48 -7.88 12.04
C VAL A 139 -15.50 -7.82 13.21
N THR A 140 -14.28 -8.33 13.03
CA THR A 140 -13.26 -8.34 14.11
C THR A 140 -12.86 -6.94 14.54
N GLY A 141 -12.85 -5.99 13.61
CA GLY A 141 -12.54 -4.59 13.87
C GLY A 141 -13.50 -3.90 14.83
N LEU A 142 -14.77 -4.36 14.95
CA LEU A 142 -15.71 -3.85 15.95
C LEU A 142 -15.22 -4.16 17.36
N TYR A 143 -14.64 -5.33 17.57
CA TYR A 143 -14.11 -5.78 18.86
C TYR A 143 -12.68 -5.32 19.13
N ALA A 144 -11.94 -4.87 18.11
CA ALA A 144 -10.55 -4.42 18.25
C ALA A 144 -10.43 -2.93 18.64
N ARG A 145 -11.51 -2.14 18.61
CA ARG A 145 -11.47 -0.67 18.74
C ARG A 145 -10.92 -0.20 20.08
N ASP A 146 -11.30 -0.83 21.15
CA ASP A 146 -10.89 -0.53 22.52
C ASP A 146 -9.52 -1.15 22.86
N ASN A 147 -9.01 -2.03 22.01
CA ASN A 147 -7.71 -2.67 22.14
C ASN A 147 -6.74 -2.22 21.02
N ALA A 148 -6.44 -0.94 20.94
CA ALA A 148 -5.49 -0.32 19.99
C ALA A 148 -5.70 -0.70 18.52
N ASN A 149 -6.92 -1.09 18.13
CA ASN A 149 -7.28 -1.58 16.79
C ASN A 149 -6.51 -2.85 16.37
N ILE A 150 -6.11 -3.70 17.32
CA ILE A 150 -5.31 -4.90 17.08
C ILE A 150 -6.21 -6.07 16.69
N VAL A 151 -5.94 -6.66 15.53
CA VAL A 151 -6.49 -7.94 15.08
C VAL A 151 -5.35 -8.91 14.88
N THR A 152 -5.47 -10.12 15.44
CA THR A 152 -4.48 -11.18 15.33
C THR A 152 -4.87 -12.13 14.20
N PHE A 153 -3.93 -12.42 13.33
CA PHE A 153 -4.00 -13.41 12.27
C PHE A 153 -3.39 -14.71 12.78
N ALA A 154 -4.21 -15.71 13.00
CA ALA A 154 -3.77 -17.07 13.34
C ALA A 154 -3.82 -17.91 12.06
N ILE A 155 -2.64 -18.23 11.52
CA ILE A 155 -2.46 -19.01 10.29
C ILE A 155 -1.99 -20.40 10.69
N GLY A 156 -2.57 -21.44 10.13
CA GLY A 156 -2.16 -22.82 10.37
C GLY A 156 -3.14 -23.82 9.80
N HIS A 157 -2.66 -25.04 9.49
CA HIS A 157 -3.46 -26.12 8.91
C HIS A 157 -4.30 -25.72 7.67
N GLY A 158 -3.78 -24.80 6.84
CA GLY A 158 -4.51 -24.31 5.67
C GLY A 158 -5.69 -23.38 5.99
N GLN A 159 -5.76 -22.84 7.19
CA GLN A 159 -6.82 -21.93 7.64
C GLN A 159 -6.22 -20.59 8.10
N LEU A 160 -7.02 -19.54 7.94
CA LEU A 160 -6.77 -18.23 8.52
C LEU A 160 -7.91 -17.90 9.47
N LYS A 161 -7.58 -17.59 10.73
CA LYS A 161 -8.53 -17.06 11.72
C LYS A 161 -8.12 -15.64 12.10
N LEU A 162 -9.06 -14.72 12.05
CA LEU A 162 -8.92 -13.38 12.59
C LEU A 162 -9.47 -13.35 14.00
N LEU A 163 -8.65 -12.95 14.95
CA LEU A 163 -8.99 -12.88 16.36
C LEU A 163 -8.93 -11.44 16.84
N ALA A 164 -9.93 -10.99 17.56
CA ALA A 164 -9.93 -9.70 18.25
C ALA A 164 -10.43 -9.85 19.67
N LYS A 165 -9.89 -9.02 20.56
CA LYS A 165 -10.29 -8.97 21.97
C LYS A 165 -10.79 -7.58 22.29
N SER A 166 -11.93 -7.49 22.95
CA SER A 166 -12.47 -6.28 23.52
C SER A 166 -12.57 -6.44 25.04
N PHE A 167 -12.17 -5.41 25.76
CA PHE A 167 -12.29 -5.38 27.21
C PHE A 167 -13.74 -5.22 27.67
N GLU A 168 -14.61 -4.66 26.81
CA GLU A 168 -16.01 -4.36 27.16
C GLU A 168 -16.99 -5.40 26.61
N THR A 169 -16.74 -5.91 25.38
CA THR A 169 -17.71 -6.72 24.65
C THR A 169 -17.31 -8.19 24.43
N GLY A 170 -16.10 -8.57 24.90
CA GLY A 170 -15.61 -9.94 24.82
C GLY A 170 -14.77 -10.23 23.55
N ASP A 171 -14.56 -11.50 23.25
CA ASP A 171 -13.68 -11.96 22.19
C ASP A 171 -14.45 -12.28 20.92
N CYS A 172 -13.82 -12.04 19.76
CA CYS A 172 -14.35 -12.35 18.45
C CYS A 172 -13.36 -13.21 17.66
N SER A 173 -13.86 -14.23 16.98
CA SER A 173 -13.09 -15.06 16.06
C SER A 173 -13.86 -15.23 14.75
N VAL A 174 -13.20 -14.96 13.61
CA VAL A 174 -13.77 -15.12 12.27
C VAL A 174 -12.81 -15.95 11.44
N GLU A 175 -13.31 -17.01 10.82
CA GLU A 175 -12.54 -17.80 9.86
C GLU A 175 -12.63 -17.18 8.46
N VAL A 176 -11.50 -17.19 7.75
CA VAL A 176 -11.38 -16.73 6.36
C VAL A 176 -10.89 -17.91 5.53
N GLU A 177 -11.61 -18.22 4.48
CA GLU A 177 -11.22 -19.26 3.54
C GLU A 177 -9.98 -18.87 2.76
N LEU A 178 -9.00 -19.77 2.71
CA LEU A 178 -7.78 -19.59 1.92
C LEU A 178 -7.93 -20.29 0.58
N ARG A 179 -7.49 -19.63 -0.49
CA ARG A 179 -7.36 -20.23 -1.82
C ARG A 179 -6.13 -21.13 -1.90
N GLU A 180 -5.08 -20.74 -1.18
CA GLU A 180 -3.82 -21.46 -1.13
C GLU A 180 -3.11 -21.15 0.19
N CYS A 181 -2.39 -22.14 0.71
CA CYS A 181 -1.46 -21.98 1.83
C CYS A 181 -0.25 -22.85 1.54
N ASP A 182 0.92 -22.26 1.38
CA ASP A 182 2.15 -22.95 0.97
C ASP A 182 2.95 -23.53 2.14
N SER A 183 2.46 -23.40 3.37
CA SER A 183 3.14 -23.90 4.57
C SER A 183 2.17 -24.56 5.53
N ALA A 184 2.65 -25.60 6.20
CA ALA A 184 1.98 -26.23 7.34
C ALA A 184 2.33 -25.58 8.69
N GLU A 185 3.21 -24.59 8.70
CA GLU A 185 3.64 -23.90 9.91
C GLU A 185 2.51 -23.08 10.53
N HIS A 186 2.59 -22.95 11.85
CA HIS A 186 1.68 -22.10 12.60
C HIS A 186 2.30 -20.73 12.86
N LEU A 187 1.54 -19.69 12.54
CA LEU A 187 1.93 -18.31 12.84
C LEU A 187 0.77 -17.55 13.49
N SER A 188 1.08 -16.85 14.57
CA SER A 188 0.17 -15.87 15.17
C SER A 188 0.83 -14.49 15.08
N ILE A 189 0.27 -13.59 14.28
CA ILE A 189 0.79 -12.25 14.03
C ILE A 189 -0.33 -11.22 14.14
N ALA A 190 -0.06 -10.10 14.78
CA ALA A 190 -1.07 -9.07 15.03
C ALA A 190 -0.80 -7.80 14.21
N PHE A 191 -1.87 -7.18 13.73
CA PHE A 191 -1.81 -5.94 12.95
C PHE A 191 -2.84 -4.92 13.42
N ASN A 192 -2.56 -3.65 13.16
CA ASN A 192 -3.59 -2.62 13.22
C ASN A 192 -4.53 -2.79 12.02
N PHE A 193 -5.77 -3.20 12.30
CA PHE A 193 -6.73 -3.53 11.24
C PHE A 193 -7.09 -2.33 10.35
N LYS A 194 -7.02 -1.11 10.85
CA LYS A 194 -7.32 0.09 10.06
C LYS A 194 -6.32 0.29 8.93
N LEU A 195 -5.02 0.05 9.20
CA LEU A 195 -3.97 0.17 8.18
C LEU A 195 -4.16 -0.86 7.07
N LEU A 196 -4.59 -2.08 7.45
CA LEU A 196 -4.88 -3.12 6.47
C LEU A 196 -6.17 -2.83 5.69
N ALA A 197 -7.21 -2.34 6.35
CA ALA A 197 -8.46 -1.96 5.70
C ALA A 197 -8.27 -0.87 4.64
N ASP A 198 -7.45 0.15 4.94
CA ASP A 198 -7.09 1.20 3.97
C ASP A 198 -6.44 0.65 2.69
N TYR A 199 -5.61 -0.39 2.82
CA TYR A 199 -5.02 -1.07 1.68
C TYR A 199 -6.07 -1.89 0.91
N LEU A 200 -6.90 -2.67 1.61
CA LEU A 200 -7.91 -3.53 0.99
C LEU A 200 -8.94 -2.75 0.17
N ASP A 201 -9.19 -1.47 0.50
CA ASP A 201 -10.08 -0.61 -0.29
C ASP A 201 -9.57 -0.33 -1.71
N ARG A 202 -8.27 -0.60 -1.97
CA ARG A 202 -7.57 -0.29 -3.23
C ARG A 202 -6.89 -1.49 -3.87
N ALA A 203 -6.88 -2.59 -3.16
CA ALA A 203 -6.20 -3.81 -3.58
C ALA A 203 -7.00 -4.58 -4.63
N ASP A 204 -6.33 -5.46 -5.34
CA ASP A 204 -6.94 -6.39 -6.29
C ASP A 204 -7.88 -7.37 -5.59
N SER A 205 -8.68 -8.08 -6.39
CA SER A 205 -9.70 -9.02 -5.88
C SER A 205 -9.11 -10.22 -5.15
N GLU A 206 -7.88 -10.60 -5.44
CA GLU A 206 -7.17 -11.71 -4.80
C GLU A 206 -5.76 -11.27 -4.39
N LEU A 207 -5.36 -11.62 -3.18
CA LEU A 207 -4.13 -11.18 -2.54
C LEU A 207 -3.23 -12.36 -2.23
N TYR A 208 -1.92 -12.13 -2.38
CA TYR A 208 -0.88 -12.99 -1.86
C TYR A 208 -0.21 -12.31 -0.66
N MET A 209 -0.33 -12.92 0.51
CA MET A 209 0.23 -12.41 1.76
C MET A 209 1.39 -13.29 2.20
N GLN A 210 2.51 -12.68 2.49
CA GLN A 210 3.78 -13.33 2.81
C GLN A 210 4.22 -12.95 4.22
N PHE A 211 4.60 -13.97 4.98
CA PHE A 211 5.01 -13.83 6.37
C PHE A 211 6.32 -14.56 6.62
N THR A 212 7.08 -14.09 7.61
CA THR A 212 8.26 -14.77 8.14
C THR A 212 8.05 -15.14 9.60
N LYS A 213 8.03 -14.16 10.50
CA LYS A 213 7.86 -14.34 11.96
C LYS A 213 6.88 -13.32 12.50
N ALA A 214 6.30 -13.60 13.66
CA ALA A 214 5.34 -12.73 14.34
C ALA A 214 5.85 -11.28 14.59
N THR A 215 7.18 -11.09 14.63
CA THR A 215 7.84 -9.81 14.89
C THR A 215 8.39 -9.13 13.63
N ARG A 216 8.16 -9.70 12.46
CA ARG A 216 8.65 -9.18 11.19
C ARG A 216 7.50 -8.65 10.34
N PRO A 217 7.76 -7.66 9.47
CA PRO A 217 6.73 -7.13 8.58
C PRO A 217 6.13 -8.21 7.68
N ALA A 218 4.83 -8.10 7.40
CA ALA A 218 4.20 -8.87 6.35
C ALA A 218 4.25 -8.10 5.02
N LYS A 219 4.41 -8.81 3.91
CA LYS A 219 4.32 -8.29 2.55
C LYS A 219 3.03 -8.77 1.91
N ILE A 220 2.31 -7.87 1.26
CA ILE A 220 1.06 -8.16 0.57
C ILE A 220 1.17 -7.63 -0.85
N SER A 221 0.79 -8.45 -1.81
CA SER A 221 0.77 -8.10 -3.23
C SER A 221 -0.49 -8.65 -3.91
N SER A 222 -0.72 -8.27 -5.15
CA SER A 222 -1.70 -8.94 -5.99
C SER A 222 -1.32 -10.40 -6.20
N ALA A 223 -2.28 -11.31 -6.11
CA ALA A 223 -2.05 -12.72 -6.43
C ALA A 223 -1.80 -12.97 -7.93
N TYR A 224 -2.14 -11.98 -8.77
CA TYR A 224 -1.96 -12.03 -10.22
C TYR A 224 -0.64 -11.41 -10.70
N SER A 225 0.02 -10.64 -9.84
CA SER A 225 1.32 -10.03 -10.17
C SER A 225 2.41 -11.10 -10.13
N ARG A 226 3.14 -11.24 -11.24
CA ARG A 226 4.30 -12.15 -11.33
C ARG A 226 5.61 -11.49 -10.92
N ASP A 227 5.57 -10.18 -10.72
CA ASP A 227 6.71 -9.37 -10.34
C ASP A 227 6.43 -8.62 -9.03
N ASP A 228 7.48 -8.17 -8.39
CA ASP A 228 7.42 -7.35 -7.18
C ASP A 228 7.24 -5.86 -7.49
N SER A 229 6.55 -5.53 -8.59
CA SER A 229 6.38 -4.14 -9.04
C SER A 229 5.51 -3.33 -8.10
N SER A 230 4.51 -3.97 -7.49
CA SER A 230 3.59 -3.30 -6.56
C SER A 230 3.32 -4.17 -5.34
N PHE A 231 3.57 -3.62 -4.16
CA PHE A 231 3.36 -4.32 -2.91
C PHE A 231 3.07 -3.37 -1.74
N TYR A 232 2.55 -3.95 -0.69
CA TYR A 232 2.27 -3.30 0.58
C TYR A 232 2.98 -4.03 1.71
N ILE A 233 3.64 -3.28 2.59
CA ILE A 233 4.27 -3.79 3.81
C ILE A 233 3.48 -3.26 5.00
N ILE A 234 3.20 -4.13 5.96
CA ILE A 234 2.58 -3.75 7.22
C ILE A 234 3.42 -4.27 8.39
N MET A 235 3.70 -3.37 9.33
CA MET A 235 4.45 -3.71 10.56
C MET A 235 3.53 -4.44 11.52
N PRO A 236 4.02 -5.51 12.18
CA PRO A 236 3.25 -6.18 13.21
C PRO A 236 3.12 -5.33 14.46
N MET A 237 2.01 -5.54 15.17
CA MET A 237 1.76 -4.98 16.49
C MET A 237 2.08 -6.05 17.56
N GLN A 238 2.56 -5.61 18.73
CA GLN A 238 2.65 -6.51 19.87
C GLN A 238 1.31 -6.47 20.62
N PRO A 239 0.62 -7.61 20.76
CA PRO A 239 -0.55 -7.68 21.64
C PRO A 239 -0.10 -7.34 23.07
N LYS A 240 -0.83 -6.48 23.74
CA LYS A 240 -0.62 -6.20 25.16
C LYS A 240 -1.21 -7.30 26.01
#